data_eb142654e30b9bf0970ff8dda8e282da
#
_entry.id   eb142654e30b9bf0970ff8dda8e282da
#
_cell.length_a   1.000
_cell.length_b   1.000
_cell.length_c   1.000
_cell.angle_alpha   90.00
_cell.angle_beta   90.00
_cell.angle_gamma   90.00
#
_symmetry.space_group_name_H-M   'P 1'
#
loop_
_entity.id
_entity.type
_entity.pdbx_description
1 polymer ?
#
loop_
_entity_poly.entity_id
_entity_poly.type
_entity_poly.pdbx_seq_one_letter_code
_entity_poly.pdbx_strand_id
1 'polypeptide(L)'
;MSLSTRQLSTELDKISDYFVWKSNQVNKPITNKKIQKLAYYSQAWNLVFNDGTDLFKDPIEAWMHGPAIRNLWHKYKTYGFNPIPNVVKPQDLNPDQVSLLEEIWRVYGGYDAEYLEALTHSEEPWRKAREGLETDESSSIVIQNANMRQYYTQLNA
;
A
#
# COMPACT_ATOMS: atom_id res chain seq x y z
N MET A 1 20.45 -16.05 -7.07
CA MET A 1 20.85 -14.68 -6.72
C MET A 1 19.76 -13.98 -5.97
N SER A 2 20.14 -13.27 -4.95
CA SER A 2 19.20 -12.56 -4.11
C SER A 2 18.62 -11.30 -4.75
N LEU A 3 19.10 -10.92 -5.93
CA LEU A 3 18.64 -9.69 -6.58
C LEU A 3 17.16 -9.72 -6.94
N SER A 4 16.62 -10.90 -7.27
CA SER A 4 15.20 -11.04 -7.63
C SER A 4 14.29 -10.70 -6.46
N THR A 5 14.72 -10.89 -5.20
CA THR A 5 13.91 -10.60 -4.02
C THR A 5 13.83 -9.11 -3.72
N ARG A 6 14.69 -8.29 -4.37
CA ARG A 6 14.72 -6.84 -4.18
C ARG A 6 14.02 -6.09 -5.30
N GLN A 7 13.52 -6.82 -6.30
CA GLN A 7 12.82 -6.19 -7.41
C GLN A 7 11.34 -6.05 -7.08
N LEU A 8 10.78 -4.93 -7.52
CA LEU A 8 9.35 -4.70 -7.45
C LEU A 8 8.63 -5.74 -8.31
N SER A 9 7.62 -6.38 -7.78
CA SER A 9 6.83 -7.34 -8.56
C SER A 9 6.09 -6.62 -9.69
N THR A 10 5.81 -7.37 -10.77
CA THR A 10 5.05 -6.85 -11.91
C THR A 10 3.66 -6.40 -11.47
N GLU A 11 3.01 -7.17 -10.58
CA GLU A 11 1.68 -6.83 -10.07
C GLU A 11 1.68 -5.51 -9.34
N LEU A 12 2.61 -5.33 -8.40
CA LEU A 12 2.66 -4.10 -7.61
C LEU A 12 3.07 -2.90 -8.46
N ASP A 13 3.95 -3.11 -9.45
CA ASP A 13 4.34 -2.06 -10.38
C ASP A 13 3.12 -1.50 -11.11
N LYS A 14 2.25 -2.37 -11.62
CA LYS A 14 1.02 -1.95 -12.30
C LYS A 14 0.03 -1.28 -11.37
N ILE A 15 -0.10 -1.78 -10.15
CA ILE A 15 -1.00 -1.20 -9.14
C ILE A 15 -0.55 0.22 -8.81
N SER A 16 0.74 0.42 -8.59
CA SER A 16 1.28 1.74 -8.29
C SER A 16 1.09 2.71 -9.46
N ASP A 17 1.33 2.25 -10.68
CA ASP A 17 1.09 3.06 -11.88
C ASP A 17 -0.38 3.45 -12.00
N TYR A 18 -1.29 2.55 -11.65
CA TYR A 18 -2.72 2.87 -11.66
C TYR A 18 -3.03 4.03 -10.71
N PHE A 19 -2.51 4.00 -9.49
CA PHE A 19 -2.76 5.07 -8.53
C PHE A 19 -2.11 6.40 -8.96
N VAL A 20 -0.92 6.35 -9.53
CA VAL A 20 -0.28 7.57 -10.06
C VAL A 20 -1.14 8.15 -11.18
N TRP A 21 -1.55 7.32 -12.13
CA TRP A 21 -2.42 7.75 -13.21
C TRP A 21 -3.74 8.33 -12.68
N LYS A 22 -4.39 7.60 -11.77
CA LYS A 22 -5.67 8.03 -11.19
C LYS A 22 -5.56 9.37 -10.48
N SER A 23 -4.52 9.54 -9.68
CA SER A 23 -4.31 10.78 -8.93
C SER A 23 -4.17 11.99 -9.86
N ASN A 24 -3.51 11.81 -11.00
CA ASN A 24 -3.34 12.87 -11.98
C ASN A 24 -4.64 13.14 -12.75
N GLN A 25 -5.46 12.12 -13.00
CA GLN A 25 -6.75 12.30 -13.66
C GLN A 25 -7.71 13.16 -12.84
N VAL A 26 -7.66 13.02 -11.51
CA VAL A 26 -8.58 13.73 -10.62
C VAL A 26 -7.93 14.94 -9.96
N ASN A 27 -6.73 15.35 -10.42
CA ASN A 27 -5.97 16.48 -9.89
C ASN A 27 -5.74 16.41 -8.38
N LYS A 28 -5.43 15.21 -7.90
CA LYS A 28 -5.12 14.98 -6.51
C LYS A 28 -3.74 14.34 -6.40
N PRO A 29 -2.67 15.14 -6.37
CA PRO A 29 -1.30 14.62 -6.45
C PRO A 29 -1.00 13.56 -5.40
N ILE A 30 -0.19 12.58 -5.77
CA ILE A 30 0.19 11.48 -4.89
C ILE A 30 1.69 11.50 -4.66
N THR A 31 2.08 11.30 -3.40
CA THR A 31 3.48 11.22 -2.98
C THR A 31 3.88 9.78 -2.72
N ASN A 32 5.18 9.54 -2.59
CA ASN A 32 5.67 8.21 -2.21
C ASN A 32 5.02 7.74 -0.90
N LYS A 33 4.94 8.60 0.10
CA LYS A 33 4.35 8.24 1.39
C LYS A 33 2.89 7.82 1.25
N LYS A 34 2.11 8.55 0.46
CA LYS A 34 0.70 8.22 0.25
C LYS A 34 0.52 6.92 -0.52
N ILE A 35 1.30 6.70 -1.57
CA ILE A 35 1.14 5.50 -2.39
C ILE A 35 1.47 4.22 -1.61
N GLN A 36 2.38 4.29 -0.63
CA GLN A 36 2.66 3.17 0.26
C GLN A 36 1.41 2.74 1.01
N LYS A 37 0.65 3.70 1.50
CA LYS A 37 -0.59 3.43 2.26
C LYS A 37 -1.70 2.89 1.36
N LEU A 38 -1.83 3.44 0.15
CA LEU A 38 -2.83 2.93 -0.80
C LEU A 38 -2.52 1.51 -1.24
N ALA A 39 -1.25 1.19 -1.46
CA ALA A 39 -0.84 -0.18 -1.80
C ALA A 39 -1.10 -1.14 -0.63
N TYR A 40 -0.82 -0.70 0.59
CA TYR A 40 -1.12 -1.48 1.79
C TYR A 40 -2.61 -1.81 1.87
N TYR A 41 -3.47 -0.81 1.74
CA TYR A 41 -4.92 -1.04 1.83
C TYR A 41 -5.42 -1.89 0.66
N SER A 42 -4.82 -1.76 -0.50
CA SER A 42 -5.17 -2.63 -1.65
C SER A 42 -4.91 -4.10 -1.33
N GLN A 43 -3.75 -4.41 -0.76
CA GLN A 43 -3.44 -5.78 -0.34
C GLN A 43 -4.39 -6.24 0.75
N ALA A 44 -4.58 -5.43 1.79
CA ALA A 44 -5.38 -5.80 2.94
C ALA A 44 -6.81 -6.14 2.53
N TRP A 45 -7.46 -5.28 1.76
CA TRP A 45 -8.83 -5.52 1.35
C TRP A 45 -8.95 -6.63 0.31
N ASN A 46 -7.93 -6.80 -0.55
CA ASN A 46 -7.92 -7.94 -1.46
C ASN A 46 -7.90 -9.27 -0.71
N LEU A 47 -7.14 -9.33 0.38
CA LEU A 47 -7.11 -10.55 1.21
C LEU A 47 -8.48 -10.87 1.80
N VAL A 48 -9.26 -9.85 2.14
CA VAL A 48 -10.63 -10.03 2.65
C VAL A 48 -11.55 -10.52 1.54
N PHE A 49 -11.55 -9.87 0.39
CA PHE A 49 -12.51 -10.16 -0.68
C PHE A 49 -12.17 -11.39 -1.50
N ASN A 50 -10.93 -11.85 -1.46
CA ASN A 50 -10.46 -13.00 -2.25
C ASN A 50 -9.93 -14.14 -1.38
N ASP A 51 -10.53 -14.34 -0.22
CA ASP A 51 -10.30 -15.49 0.67
C ASP A 51 -8.83 -15.72 0.99
N GLY A 52 -8.09 -14.65 1.27
CA GLY A 52 -6.70 -14.74 1.66
C GLY A 52 -5.71 -14.87 0.51
N THR A 53 -6.19 -14.77 -0.73
CA THR A 53 -5.30 -14.71 -1.90
C THR A 53 -4.65 -13.32 -1.94
N ASP A 54 -3.33 -13.27 -2.07
CA ASP A 54 -2.64 -11.98 -2.14
C ASP A 54 -2.80 -11.31 -3.50
N LEU A 55 -2.74 -9.99 -3.50
CA LEU A 55 -2.77 -9.19 -4.70
C LEU A 55 -1.37 -9.08 -5.32
N PHE A 56 -0.37 -9.04 -4.47
CA PHE A 56 1.05 -9.04 -4.84
C PHE A 56 1.84 -9.73 -3.73
N LYS A 57 3.06 -10.17 -4.08
CA LYS A 57 3.87 -10.94 -3.14
C LYS A 57 4.91 -10.11 -2.39
N ASP A 58 5.08 -8.86 -2.75
CA ASP A 58 6.05 -7.97 -2.11
C ASP A 58 5.70 -7.84 -0.62
N PRO A 59 6.67 -8.02 0.29
CA PRO A 59 6.38 -7.91 1.73
C PRO A 59 6.05 -6.48 2.13
N ILE A 60 5.13 -6.35 3.07
CA ILE A 60 4.78 -5.06 3.67
C ILE A 60 5.42 -5.01 5.04
N GLU A 61 6.20 -3.97 5.31
CA GLU A 61 6.93 -3.81 6.56
C GLU A 61 6.28 -2.74 7.43
N ALA A 62 6.40 -2.92 8.74
CA ALA A 62 5.82 -2.00 9.72
C ALA A 62 6.83 -0.90 10.07
N TRP A 63 7.01 0.04 9.15
CA TRP A 63 7.94 1.17 9.35
C TRP A 63 7.36 2.17 10.35
N MET A 64 8.22 3.05 10.84
CA MET A 64 7.83 4.09 11.80
C MET A 64 6.67 4.95 11.29
N HIS A 65 6.66 5.29 10.00
CA HIS A 65 5.63 6.13 9.40
C HIS A 65 4.48 5.32 8.76
N GLY A 66 4.28 4.11 9.25
CA GLY A 66 3.20 3.24 8.80
C GLY A 66 3.68 2.13 7.89
N PRO A 67 2.74 1.31 7.40
CA PRO A 67 3.09 0.23 6.47
C PRO A 67 3.80 0.76 5.24
N ALA A 68 4.87 0.08 4.84
CA ALA A 68 5.64 0.44 3.66
C ALA A 68 6.14 -0.80 2.95
N ILE A 69 6.27 -0.68 1.62
CA ILE A 69 6.78 -1.75 0.79
C ILE A 69 8.11 -1.25 0.23
N ARG A 70 9.21 -1.89 0.67
CA ARG A 70 10.57 -1.42 0.40
C ARG A 70 10.84 -1.22 -1.09
N ASN A 71 10.44 -2.18 -1.92
CA ASN A 71 10.69 -2.10 -3.36
C ASN A 71 9.88 -0.98 -4.02
N LEU A 72 8.67 -0.75 -3.54
CA LEU A 72 7.84 0.36 -4.02
C LEU A 72 8.44 1.70 -3.59
N TRP A 73 8.92 1.78 -2.34
CA TRP A 73 9.55 3.00 -1.85
C TRP A 73 10.77 3.37 -2.71
N HIS A 74 11.58 2.38 -3.10
CA HIS A 74 12.74 2.61 -3.97
C HIS A 74 12.34 3.13 -5.36
N LYS A 75 11.21 2.67 -5.89
CA LYS A 75 10.72 3.14 -7.19
C LYS A 75 10.52 4.65 -7.21
N TYR A 76 10.06 5.22 -6.10
CA TYR A 76 9.67 6.63 -6.05
C TYR A 76 10.57 7.51 -5.17
N LYS A 77 11.63 6.96 -4.59
CA LYS A 77 12.44 7.69 -3.61
C LYS A 77 13.08 8.97 -4.16
N THR A 78 13.35 9.02 -5.47
CA THR A 78 13.97 10.19 -6.09
C THR A 78 13.06 11.42 -6.03
N TYR A 79 11.76 11.24 -5.88
CA TYR A 79 10.82 12.35 -5.80
C TYR A 79 10.70 12.94 -4.40
N GLY A 80 11.27 12.27 -3.39
CA GLY A 80 11.21 12.74 -2.00
C GLY A 80 9.77 12.90 -1.53
N PHE A 81 9.43 14.10 -1.07
CA PHE A 81 8.06 14.43 -0.64
C PHE A 81 7.24 15.10 -1.75
N ASN A 82 7.79 15.19 -2.96
CA ASN A 82 7.11 15.82 -4.08
C ASN A 82 6.14 14.85 -4.76
N PRO A 83 5.12 15.39 -5.44
CA PRO A 83 4.20 14.54 -6.21
C PRO A 83 4.91 13.73 -7.28
N ILE A 84 4.45 12.51 -7.47
CA ILE A 84 4.96 11.61 -8.50
C ILE A 84 4.40 12.06 -9.86
N PRO A 85 5.25 12.24 -10.90
CA PRO A 85 4.78 12.64 -12.22
C PRO A 85 3.83 11.62 -12.84
N ASN A 86 2.91 12.10 -13.67
CA ASN A 86 1.92 11.26 -14.32
C ASN A 86 2.57 10.15 -15.16
N VAL A 87 1.85 9.03 -15.27
CA VAL A 87 2.25 7.90 -16.10
C VAL A 87 1.05 7.47 -16.97
N VAL A 88 1.32 6.64 -17.96
CA VAL A 88 0.28 6.06 -18.79
C VAL A 88 -0.54 5.07 -17.97
N LYS A 89 -1.86 5.08 -18.15
CA LYS A 89 -2.73 4.12 -17.46
C LYS A 89 -2.34 2.70 -17.82
N PRO A 90 -2.08 1.83 -16.83
CA PRO A 90 -1.75 0.43 -17.11
C PRO A 90 -2.94 -0.27 -17.77
N GLN A 91 -2.66 -1.08 -18.81
CA GLN A 91 -3.69 -1.75 -19.61
C GLN A 91 -3.87 -3.22 -19.20
N ASP A 92 -2.93 -3.76 -18.43
CA ASP A 92 -2.86 -5.20 -18.16
C ASP A 92 -3.59 -5.62 -16.88
N LEU A 93 -4.25 -4.69 -16.21
CA LEU A 93 -5.04 -5.03 -15.01
C LEU A 93 -6.36 -5.64 -15.45
N ASN A 94 -6.77 -6.73 -14.80
CA ASN A 94 -8.07 -7.33 -15.11
C ASN A 94 -9.20 -6.51 -14.46
N PRO A 95 -10.46 -6.73 -14.88
CA PRO A 95 -11.58 -5.93 -14.36
C PRO A 95 -11.74 -5.98 -12.85
N ASP A 96 -11.48 -7.12 -12.21
CA ASP A 96 -11.60 -7.24 -10.75
C ASP A 96 -10.55 -6.42 -10.04
N GLN A 97 -9.32 -6.41 -10.56
CA GLN A 97 -8.25 -5.58 -10.01
C GLN A 97 -8.59 -4.09 -10.14
N VAL A 98 -9.07 -3.67 -11.31
CA VAL A 98 -9.48 -2.28 -11.52
C VAL A 98 -10.60 -1.90 -10.55
N SER A 99 -11.60 -2.76 -10.37
CA SER A 99 -12.69 -2.50 -9.42
C SER A 99 -12.19 -2.32 -8.00
N LEU A 100 -11.24 -3.17 -7.59
CA LEU A 100 -10.62 -3.05 -6.25
C LEU A 100 -9.90 -1.71 -6.11
N LEU A 101 -9.06 -1.36 -7.08
CA LEU A 101 -8.27 -0.13 -7.00
C LEU A 101 -9.16 1.12 -7.03
N GLU A 102 -10.24 1.10 -7.81
CA GLU A 102 -11.22 2.20 -7.81
C GLU A 102 -11.88 2.33 -6.44
N GLU A 103 -12.20 1.21 -5.81
CA GLU A 103 -12.81 1.24 -4.47
C GLU A 103 -11.82 1.73 -3.42
N ILE A 104 -10.55 1.30 -3.49
CA ILE A 104 -9.51 1.80 -2.59
C ILE A 104 -9.35 3.32 -2.75
N TRP A 105 -9.33 3.80 -4.00
CA TRP A 105 -9.24 5.24 -4.25
C TRP A 105 -10.47 5.98 -3.71
N ARG A 106 -11.67 5.42 -3.90
CA ARG A 106 -12.90 6.03 -3.41
C ARG A 106 -12.89 6.21 -1.90
N VAL A 107 -12.38 5.20 -1.18
CA VAL A 107 -12.39 5.22 0.30
C VAL A 107 -11.22 6.03 0.86
N TYR A 108 -10.02 5.87 0.30
CA TYR A 108 -8.80 6.39 0.90
C TYR A 108 -8.14 7.51 0.10
N GLY A 109 -8.42 7.61 -1.19
CA GLY A 109 -7.72 8.52 -2.09
C GLY A 109 -7.89 10.01 -1.76
N GLY A 110 -8.97 10.36 -1.08
CA GLY A 110 -9.23 11.74 -0.68
C GLY A 110 -8.40 12.22 0.49
N TYR A 111 -7.78 11.32 1.23
CA TYR A 111 -7.00 11.67 2.42
C TYR A 111 -5.54 11.91 2.05
N ASP A 112 -4.88 12.79 2.80
CA ASP A 112 -3.45 13.01 2.60
C ASP A 112 -2.62 11.90 3.29
N ALA A 113 -1.30 11.91 3.05
CA ALA A 113 -0.40 10.90 3.57
C ALA A 113 -0.38 10.88 5.10
N GLU A 114 -0.45 12.04 5.73
CA GLU A 114 -0.40 12.17 7.18
C GLU A 114 -1.65 11.59 7.84
N TYR A 115 -2.81 11.81 7.24
CA TYR A 115 -4.05 11.20 7.74
C TYR A 115 -3.99 9.68 7.61
N LEU A 116 -3.52 9.17 6.46
CA LEU A 116 -3.42 7.72 6.24
C LEU A 116 -2.40 7.09 7.18
N GLU A 117 -1.30 7.79 7.47
CA GLU A 117 -0.35 7.31 8.48
C GLU A 117 -1.03 7.16 9.84
N ALA A 118 -1.75 8.18 10.28
CA ALA A 118 -2.46 8.15 11.56
C ALA A 118 -3.50 7.02 11.59
N LEU A 119 -4.20 6.82 10.48
CA LEU A 119 -5.20 5.77 10.37
C LEU A 119 -4.56 4.39 10.54
N THR A 120 -3.46 4.10 9.81
CA THR A 120 -2.77 2.81 9.95
C THR A 120 -2.22 2.59 11.35
N HIS A 121 -1.76 3.65 12.03
CA HIS A 121 -1.27 3.58 13.40
C HIS A 121 -2.39 3.25 14.40
N SER A 122 -3.63 3.57 14.07
CA SER A 122 -4.78 3.26 14.92
C SER A 122 -5.30 1.84 14.69
N GLU A 123 -4.84 1.16 13.64
CA GLU A 123 -5.32 -0.16 13.24
C GLU A 123 -4.35 -1.25 13.69
N GLU A 124 -4.89 -2.44 13.98
CA GLU A 124 -4.14 -3.49 14.66
C GLU A 124 -2.97 -4.07 13.86
N PRO A 125 -3.06 -4.30 12.53
CA PRO A 125 -1.97 -5.01 11.84
C PRO A 125 -0.61 -4.35 12.00
N TRP A 126 -0.53 -3.02 11.86
CA TRP A 126 0.72 -2.29 12.05
C TRP A 126 1.17 -2.31 13.51
N ARG A 127 0.25 -2.05 14.42
CA ARG A 127 0.55 -2.04 15.85
C ARG A 127 1.02 -3.40 16.35
N LYS A 128 0.36 -4.46 15.90
CA LYS A 128 0.71 -5.83 16.31
C LYS A 128 2.10 -6.22 15.81
N ALA A 129 2.44 -5.85 14.59
CA ALA A 129 3.77 -6.14 14.05
C ALA A 129 4.87 -5.40 14.82
N ARG A 130 4.54 -4.27 15.42
CA ARG A 130 5.49 -3.44 16.17
C ARG A 130 5.38 -3.63 17.69
N GLU A 131 4.70 -4.66 18.13
CA GLU A 131 4.48 -4.90 19.55
C GLU A 131 5.83 -4.95 20.31
N GLY A 132 5.93 -4.17 21.38
CA GLY A 132 7.17 -4.03 22.14
C GLY A 132 8.07 -2.89 21.72
N LEU A 133 7.73 -2.21 20.61
CA LEU A 133 8.51 -1.07 20.13
C LEU A 133 7.83 0.25 20.48
N GLU A 134 8.64 1.29 20.67
CA GLU A 134 8.12 2.66 20.77
C GLU A 134 7.65 3.13 19.40
N THR A 135 6.73 4.11 19.39
CA THR A 135 6.14 4.62 18.15
C THR A 135 7.20 5.20 17.21
N ASP A 136 8.24 5.84 17.76
CA ASP A 136 9.30 6.49 16.98
C ASP A 136 10.50 5.59 16.72
N GLU A 137 10.39 4.30 17.03
CA GLU A 137 11.48 3.35 16.85
C GLU A 137 11.41 2.75 15.45
N SER A 138 12.55 2.64 14.77
CA SER A 138 12.62 2.04 13.43
C SER A 138 12.34 0.55 13.50
N SER A 139 11.68 0.03 12.46
CA SER A 139 11.43 -1.41 12.31
C SER A 139 11.24 -1.78 10.85
N SER A 140 11.66 -2.99 10.49
CA SER A 140 11.38 -3.58 9.19
C SER A 140 10.63 -4.92 9.35
N ILE A 141 9.95 -5.11 10.45
CA ILE A 141 9.18 -6.33 10.71
C ILE A 141 8.03 -6.40 9.69
N VAL A 142 7.85 -7.58 9.09
CA VAL A 142 6.82 -7.80 8.06
C VAL A 142 5.44 -7.89 8.73
N ILE A 143 4.47 -7.17 8.17
CA ILE A 143 3.07 -7.30 8.56
C ILE A 143 2.51 -8.53 7.87
N GLN A 144 2.03 -9.51 8.65
CA GLN A 144 1.57 -10.79 8.11
C GLN A 144 0.22 -10.66 7.41
N ASN A 145 0.09 -11.30 6.25
CA ASN A 145 -1.17 -11.32 5.49
C ASN A 145 -2.33 -11.81 6.36
N ALA A 146 -2.10 -12.85 7.18
CA ALA A 146 -3.14 -13.40 8.05
C ALA A 146 -3.68 -12.35 9.03
N ASN A 147 -2.81 -11.50 9.56
CA ASN A 147 -3.21 -10.45 10.50
C ASN A 147 -4.01 -9.36 9.81
N MET A 148 -3.63 -8.97 8.58
CA MET A 148 -4.38 -8.02 7.79
C MET A 148 -5.77 -8.57 7.47
N ARG A 149 -5.83 -9.80 6.99
CA ARG A 149 -7.10 -10.44 6.64
C ARG A 149 -8.04 -10.51 7.83
N GLN A 150 -7.54 -10.94 8.98
CA GLN A 150 -8.34 -11.07 10.19
C GLN A 150 -8.92 -9.73 10.62
N TYR A 151 -8.08 -8.71 10.70
CA TYR A 151 -8.51 -7.39 11.17
C TYR A 151 -9.54 -6.76 10.24
N TYR A 152 -9.23 -6.70 8.93
CA TYR A 152 -10.12 -6.04 7.98
C TYR A 152 -11.39 -6.83 7.70
N THR A 153 -11.36 -8.15 7.85
CA THR A 153 -12.58 -8.97 7.80
C THR A 153 -13.54 -8.56 8.93
N GLN A 154 -13.02 -8.39 10.14
CA GLN A 154 -13.83 -7.95 11.28
C GLN A 154 -14.36 -6.53 11.08
N LEU A 155 -13.53 -5.65 10.53
CA LEU A 155 -13.94 -4.28 10.27
C LEU A 155 -15.07 -4.21 9.24
N ASN A 156 -15.08 -5.13 8.28
CA ASN A 156 -16.07 -5.21 7.21
C ASN A 156 -17.41 -5.83 7.67
N ALA A 157 -17.41 -6.46 8.82
CA ALA A 157 -18.62 -7.15 9.34
C ALA A 157 -19.72 -6.17 9.74
#